data_f15e6aaa84fb9c8fe072caa707850b5d
#
_entry.id   f15e6aaa84fb9c8fe072caa707850b5d
#
_cell.length_a   1.000
_cell.length_b   1.000
_cell.length_c   1.000
_cell.angle_alpha   90.00
_cell.angle_beta   90.00
_cell.angle_gamma   90.00
#
_symmetry.space_group_name_H-M   'P 1'
#
loop_
_entity.id
_entity.type
_entity.pdbx_description
1 polymer ?
#
loop_
_entity_poly.entity_id
_entity_poly.type
_entity_poly.pdbx_seq_one_letter_code
_entity_poly.pdbx_strand_id
1 'polypeptide(L)'
;LKEINNTLEILDSNSLPFLALSPTDVDMPCFRSLAWQIRDALTKGLGFCIVDRLPLNDMSNCQAKTIYWLLAQMVGRPVAQKWSDGRMIYSVTDLGKPSGNGVRPDVTNEEQSFHTDNSYNVSPPDHVGLLCLQPADKGGLSRIVNMVSVMECMNEEYPRLISRLFSPYFFDRQREHSVLDKRTIFTPILSEDADGLRVRVSRNLIYQGY
;
A
#
# COMPACT_ATOMS: atom_id res chain seq x y z
N LEU A 1 -20.42 -10.03 -10.29
CA LEU A 1 -20.42 -9.81 -11.75
C LEU A 1 -21.50 -8.84 -12.19
N LYS A 2 -22.77 -9.10 -11.92
CA LYS A 2 -23.90 -8.24 -12.36
C LYS A 2 -23.72 -6.78 -11.90
N GLU A 3 -23.35 -6.56 -10.65
CA GLU A 3 -23.12 -5.23 -10.08
C GLU A 3 -21.94 -4.52 -10.76
N ILE A 4 -20.84 -5.24 -11.01
CA ILE A 4 -19.69 -4.70 -11.74
C ILE A 4 -20.08 -4.31 -13.17
N ASN A 5 -20.76 -5.19 -13.90
CA ASN A 5 -21.16 -4.92 -15.29
C ASN A 5 -22.09 -3.71 -15.37
N ASN A 6 -23.11 -3.63 -14.51
CA ASN A 6 -23.99 -2.45 -14.45
C ASN A 6 -23.21 -1.16 -14.16
N THR A 7 -22.22 -1.25 -13.25
CA THR A 7 -21.37 -0.09 -12.93
C THR A 7 -20.53 0.30 -14.12
N LEU A 8 -19.92 -0.64 -14.83
CA LEU A 8 -19.11 -0.35 -16.02
C LEU A 8 -19.96 0.25 -17.15
N GLU A 9 -21.18 -0.22 -17.39
CA GLU A 9 -22.08 0.36 -18.37
C GLU A 9 -22.41 1.84 -18.06
N ILE A 10 -22.66 2.17 -16.77
CA ILE A 10 -22.86 3.54 -16.33
C ILE A 10 -21.61 4.39 -16.54
N LEU A 11 -20.43 3.83 -16.22
CA LEU A 11 -19.16 4.53 -16.33
C LEU A 11 -18.73 4.73 -17.79
N ASP A 12 -18.97 3.77 -18.67
CA ASP A 12 -18.66 3.88 -20.10
C ASP A 12 -19.54 4.96 -20.80
N SER A 13 -20.73 5.23 -20.25
CA SER A 13 -21.58 6.34 -20.68
C SER A 13 -21.16 7.70 -20.09
N ASN A 14 -20.25 7.71 -19.13
CA ASN A 14 -19.79 8.90 -18.42
C ASN A 14 -18.36 9.25 -18.83
N SER A 15 -18.16 10.44 -19.38
CA SER A 15 -16.84 10.91 -19.84
C SER A 15 -15.89 11.37 -18.71
N LEU A 16 -16.27 11.22 -17.45
CA LEU A 16 -15.44 11.65 -16.32
C LEU A 16 -14.20 10.76 -16.15
N PRO A 17 -13.04 11.33 -15.81
CA PRO A 17 -11.88 10.55 -15.40
C PRO A 17 -12.23 9.68 -14.17
N PHE A 18 -11.75 8.45 -14.12
CA PHE A 18 -12.07 7.53 -13.02
C PHE A 18 -11.73 8.09 -11.63
N LEU A 19 -10.71 8.93 -11.50
CA LEU A 19 -10.33 9.59 -10.25
C LEU A 19 -11.38 10.59 -9.74
N ALA A 20 -12.26 11.08 -10.61
CA ALA A 20 -13.38 11.95 -10.23
C ALA A 20 -14.60 11.17 -9.73
N LEU A 21 -14.62 9.86 -9.90
CA LEU A 21 -15.73 9.00 -9.50
C LEU A 21 -15.72 8.75 -7.99
N SER A 22 -16.91 8.79 -7.41
CA SER A 22 -17.16 8.50 -6.00
C SER A 22 -18.03 7.24 -5.84
N PRO A 23 -17.90 6.50 -4.75
CA PRO A 23 -18.84 5.43 -4.40
C PRO A 23 -20.31 5.87 -4.29
N THR A 24 -20.59 7.16 -4.20
CA THR A 24 -21.95 7.71 -4.20
C THR A 24 -22.56 7.80 -5.59
N ASP A 25 -21.75 7.73 -6.63
CA ASP A 25 -22.20 7.85 -8.03
C ASP A 25 -22.73 6.52 -8.58
N VAL A 26 -22.51 5.42 -7.85
CA VAL A 26 -22.84 4.07 -8.28
C VAL A 26 -23.53 3.26 -7.18
N ASP A 27 -24.44 2.37 -7.59
CA ASP A 27 -25.10 1.43 -6.67
C ASP A 27 -24.34 0.10 -6.64
N MET A 28 -23.51 -0.08 -5.62
CA MET A 28 -22.63 -1.25 -5.43
C MET A 28 -22.80 -1.86 -4.02
N PRO A 29 -23.95 -2.44 -3.68
CA PRO A 29 -24.22 -2.95 -2.34
C PRO A 29 -23.28 -4.13 -1.93
N CYS A 30 -22.96 -5.03 -2.88
CA CYS A 30 -22.03 -6.13 -2.60
C CYS A 30 -20.61 -5.60 -2.31
N PHE A 31 -20.17 -4.57 -3.04
CA PHE A 31 -18.87 -3.93 -2.79
C PHE A 31 -18.85 -3.17 -1.46
N ARG A 32 -19.95 -2.53 -1.07
CA ARG A 32 -20.06 -1.92 0.27
C ARG A 32 -19.97 -2.96 1.37
N SER A 33 -20.63 -4.11 1.20
CA SER A 33 -20.51 -5.24 2.12
C SER A 33 -19.09 -5.80 2.17
N LEU A 34 -18.44 -5.97 1.01
CA LEU A 34 -17.05 -6.40 0.91
C LEU A 34 -16.10 -5.41 1.60
N ALA A 35 -16.27 -4.11 1.34
CA ALA A 35 -15.46 -3.06 1.96
C ALA A 35 -15.62 -3.05 3.49
N TRP A 36 -16.81 -3.32 3.99
CA TRP A 36 -17.03 -3.48 5.45
C TRP A 36 -16.25 -4.67 5.99
N GLN A 37 -16.30 -5.84 5.33
CA GLN A 37 -15.53 -7.03 5.72
C GLN A 37 -14.03 -6.78 5.68
N ILE A 38 -13.54 -6.08 4.64
CA ILE A 38 -12.12 -5.68 4.53
C ILE A 38 -11.74 -4.82 5.73
N ARG A 39 -12.51 -3.78 6.05
CA ARG A 39 -12.23 -2.91 7.21
C ARG A 39 -12.23 -3.68 8.52
N ASP A 40 -13.18 -4.58 8.71
CA ASP A 40 -13.25 -5.41 9.93
C ASP A 40 -12.01 -6.31 10.05
N ALA A 41 -11.58 -6.96 8.96
CA ALA A 41 -10.37 -7.77 8.93
C ALA A 41 -9.09 -6.94 9.20
N LEU A 42 -9.02 -5.72 8.69
CA LEU A 42 -7.88 -4.81 8.90
C LEU A 42 -7.81 -4.28 10.33
N THR A 43 -8.96 -4.00 10.96
CA THR A 43 -9.00 -3.34 12.29
C THR A 43 -9.11 -4.30 13.47
N LYS A 44 -9.79 -5.45 13.28
CA LYS A 44 -10.04 -6.42 14.35
C LYS A 44 -9.41 -7.78 14.09
N GLY A 45 -8.96 -8.03 12.85
CA GLY A 45 -8.34 -9.28 12.44
C GLY A 45 -6.82 -9.23 12.46
N LEU A 46 -6.21 -9.94 11.51
CA LEU A 46 -4.74 -10.06 11.39
C LEU A 46 -4.05 -8.79 10.86
N GLY A 47 -4.80 -7.72 10.55
CA GLY A 47 -4.28 -6.50 9.94
C GLY A 47 -4.05 -6.59 8.43
N PHE A 48 -4.44 -7.68 7.80
CA PHE A 48 -4.45 -7.85 6.35
C PHE A 48 -5.60 -8.74 5.89
N CYS A 49 -5.97 -8.62 4.62
CA CYS A 49 -6.88 -9.54 3.96
C CYS A 49 -6.50 -9.74 2.50
N ILE A 50 -6.89 -10.86 1.94
CA ILE A 50 -6.76 -11.16 0.51
C ILE A 50 -8.17 -11.26 -0.05
N VAL A 51 -8.48 -10.40 -1.03
CA VAL A 51 -9.73 -10.48 -1.77
C VAL A 51 -9.51 -11.42 -2.95
N ASP A 52 -10.26 -12.53 -2.98
CA ASP A 52 -10.17 -13.47 -4.08
C ASP A 52 -10.81 -12.86 -5.31
N ARG A 53 -9.99 -12.66 -6.32
CA ARG A 53 -10.27 -12.22 -7.69
C ARG A 53 -11.40 -11.23 -7.95
N LEU A 54 -11.03 -10.09 -8.50
CA LEU A 54 -11.92 -9.36 -9.39
C LEU A 54 -11.96 -10.06 -10.77
N PRO A 55 -13.11 -10.06 -11.48
CA PRO A 55 -13.24 -10.70 -12.80
C PRO A 55 -12.56 -9.85 -13.89
N LEU A 56 -11.22 -9.81 -13.86
CA LEU A 56 -10.43 -8.92 -14.72
C LEU A 56 -10.36 -9.37 -16.18
N ASN A 57 -10.67 -10.65 -16.48
CA ASN A 57 -10.52 -11.20 -17.82
C ASN A 57 -11.37 -10.48 -18.88
N ASP A 58 -12.51 -9.93 -18.44
CA ASP A 58 -13.47 -9.26 -19.31
C ASP A 58 -13.39 -7.73 -19.18
N MET A 59 -12.32 -7.22 -18.55
CA MET A 59 -12.13 -5.79 -18.27
C MET A 59 -10.88 -5.24 -18.93
N SER A 60 -10.99 -4.04 -19.46
CA SER A 60 -9.80 -3.23 -19.77
C SER A 60 -9.05 -2.84 -18.50
N ASN A 61 -7.76 -2.53 -18.62
CA ASN A 61 -6.98 -2.02 -17.48
C ASN A 61 -7.58 -0.74 -16.87
N CYS A 62 -8.26 0.08 -17.67
CA CYS A 62 -8.94 1.27 -17.18
C CYS A 62 -10.13 0.91 -16.31
N GLN A 63 -10.98 0.00 -16.77
CA GLN A 63 -12.14 -0.50 -16.04
C GLN A 63 -11.72 -1.19 -14.74
N ALA A 64 -10.67 -2.03 -14.76
CA ALA A 64 -10.12 -2.66 -13.58
C ALA A 64 -9.65 -1.64 -12.53
N LYS A 65 -8.93 -0.59 -12.97
CA LYS A 65 -8.49 0.51 -12.09
C LYS A 65 -9.68 1.29 -11.53
N THR A 66 -10.72 1.49 -12.31
CA THR A 66 -11.95 2.18 -11.89
C THR A 66 -12.69 1.41 -10.79
N ILE A 67 -12.88 0.11 -10.99
CA ILE A 67 -13.53 -0.74 -9.98
C ILE A 67 -12.69 -0.78 -8.70
N TYR A 68 -11.36 -0.93 -8.84
CA TYR A 68 -10.46 -0.89 -7.70
C TYR A 68 -10.48 0.46 -6.96
N TRP A 69 -10.54 1.58 -7.70
CA TRP A 69 -10.63 2.93 -7.14
C TRP A 69 -11.90 3.12 -6.31
N LEU A 70 -13.04 2.65 -6.81
CA LEU A 70 -14.31 2.71 -6.08
C LEU A 70 -14.27 1.85 -4.81
N LEU A 71 -13.75 0.62 -4.90
CA LEU A 71 -13.59 -0.26 -3.73
C LEU A 71 -12.65 0.36 -2.69
N ALA A 72 -11.51 0.88 -3.12
CA ALA A 72 -10.54 1.50 -2.22
C ALA A 72 -11.13 2.69 -1.45
N GLN A 73 -11.96 3.52 -2.10
CA GLN A 73 -12.66 4.62 -1.44
C GLN A 73 -13.72 4.14 -0.44
N MET A 74 -14.32 2.97 -0.65
CA MET A 74 -15.26 2.37 0.32
C MET A 74 -14.53 1.82 1.54
N VAL A 75 -13.25 1.40 1.39
CA VAL A 75 -12.41 0.92 2.50
C VAL A 75 -11.86 2.09 3.32
N GLY A 76 -11.36 3.12 2.67
CA GLY A 76 -10.74 4.26 3.35
C GLY A 76 -10.57 5.46 2.42
N ARG A 77 -10.04 6.56 2.95
CA ARG A 77 -9.74 7.75 2.16
C ARG A 77 -8.42 7.56 1.41
N PRO A 78 -8.43 7.54 0.07
CA PRO A 78 -7.20 7.46 -0.71
C PRO A 78 -6.27 8.67 -0.48
N VAL A 79 -4.97 8.41 -0.51
CA VAL A 79 -3.93 9.44 -0.40
C VAL A 79 -2.99 9.37 -1.60
N ALA A 80 -2.36 10.49 -1.92
CA ALA A 80 -1.41 10.56 -3.04
C ALA A 80 -0.21 9.62 -2.81
N GLN A 81 0.17 8.89 -3.85
CA GLN A 81 1.23 7.90 -3.84
C GLN A 81 2.61 8.52 -4.14
N LYS A 82 2.65 9.69 -4.78
CA LYS A 82 3.86 10.39 -5.15
C LYS A 82 3.75 11.86 -4.83
N TRP A 83 4.83 12.41 -4.27
CA TRP A 83 4.93 13.84 -4.03
C TRP A 83 4.96 14.65 -5.33
N SER A 84 5.68 14.15 -6.33
CA SER A 84 6.00 14.90 -7.54
C SER A 84 4.79 15.23 -8.42
N ASP A 85 3.76 14.36 -8.46
CA ASP A 85 2.62 14.50 -9.36
C ASP A 85 1.27 14.22 -8.69
N GLY A 86 1.26 13.89 -7.41
CA GLY A 86 0.04 13.67 -6.65
C GLY A 86 -0.81 12.48 -7.12
N ARG A 87 -0.24 11.55 -7.89
CA ARG A 87 -1.00 10.40 -8.41
C ARG A 87 -1.58 9.55 -7.28
N MET A 88 -2.84 9.16 -7.43
CA MET A 88 -3.59 8.42 -6.43
C MET A 88 -3.45 6.90 -6.59
N ILE A 89 -3.21 6.42 -7.81
CA ILE A 89 -2.90 5.02 -8.12
C ILE A 89 -1.53 4.97 -8.78
N TYR A 90 -0.68 4.09 -8.28
CA TYR A 90 0.66 3.85 -8.81
C TYR A 90 0.75 2.46 -9.42
N SER A 91 1.25 2.37 -10.67
CA SER A 91 1.46 1.07 -11.32
C SER A 91 2.87 0.56 -11.01
N VAL A 92 2.94 -0.57 -10.33
CA VAL A 92 4.18 -1.32 -10.11
C VAL A 92 4.39 -2.22 -11.32
N THR A 93 5.49 -2.03 -12.04
CA THR A 93 5.74 -2.75 -13.29
C THR A 93 7.24 -2.89 -13.49
N ASP A 94 7.70 -4.10 -13.79
CA ASP A 94 9.09 -4.30 -14.22
C ASP A 94 9.32 -3.60 -15.56
N LEU A 95 10.23 -2.63 -15.57
CA LEU A 95 10.64 -1.88 -16.76
C LEU A 95 11.96 -2.42 -17.33
N GLY A 96 12.43 -3.59 -16.87
CA GLY A 96 13.71 -4.18 -17.28
C GLY A 96 14.94 -3.35 -16.89
N LYS A 97 14.80 -2.47 -15.89
CA LYS A 97 15.91 -1.65 -15.41
C LYS A 97 16.82 -2.48 -14.51
N PRO A 98 18.15 -2.36 -14.66
CA PRO A 98 19.06 -2.99 -13.72
C PRO A 98 18.90 -2.37 -12.34
N SER A 99 18.93 -3.19 -11.32
CA SER A 99 18.91 -2.76 -9.93
C SER A 99 20.17 -1.96 -9.55
N GLY A 100 20.05 -1.17 -8.48
CA GLY A 100 21.13 -0.33 -8.00
C GLY A 100 21.13 1.07 -8.59
N ASN A 101 22.16 1.88 -8.29
CA ASN A 101 22.34 3.25 -8.79
C ASN A 101 21.12 4.18 -8.64
N GLY A 102 20.34 4.01 -7.55
CA GLY A 102 19.15 4.82 -7.28
C GLY A 102 17.91 4.41 -8.07
N VAL A 103 17.93 3.27 -8.76
CA VAL A 103 16.74 2.67 -9.36
C VAL A 103 15.87 2.09 -8.25
N ARG A 104 14.59 2.45 -8.25
CA ARG A 104 13.65 1.98 -7.24
C ARG A 104 13.24 0.52 -7.53
N PRO A 105 13.09 -0.33 -6.50
CA PRO A 105 12.70 -1.73 -6.68
C PRO A 105 11.35 -1.91 -7.38
N ASP A 106 10.43 -0.98 -7.22
CA ASP A 106 9.07 -1.00 -7.81
C ASP A 106 9.03 -0.91 -9.35
N VAL A 107 10.17 -0.68 -9.99
CA VAL A 107 10.33 -0.70 -11.47
C VAL A 107 11.30 -1.78 -11.96
N THR A 108 11.62 -2.74 -11.11
CA THR A 108 12.54 -3.85 -11.37
C THR A 108 11.88 -5.18 -11.01
N ASN A 109 12.52 -6.29 -11.34
CA ASN A 109 12.13 -7.64 -10.92
C ASN A 109 12.86 -8.13 -9.66
N GLU A 110 13.45 -7.22 -8.87
CA GLU A 110 14.15 -7.60 -7.66
C GLU A 110 13.23 -7.89 -6.49
N GLU A 111 13.65 -8.87 -5.68
CA GLU A 111 13.01 -9.15 -4.42
C GLU A 111 13.19 -7.99 -3.45
N GLN A 112 12.10 -7.58 -2.82
CA GLN A 112 12.14 -6.60 -1.75
C GLN A 112 12.13 -7.29 -0.38
N SER A 113 12.95 -6.81 0.54
CA SER A 113 12.89 -7.21 1.94
C SER A 113 11.56 -6.75 2.58
N PHE A 114 11.17 -7.37 3.69
CA PHE A 114 10.02 -6.90 4.47
C PHE A 114 10.13 -5.41 4.77
N HIS A 115 9.07 -4.68 4.47
CA HIS A 115 8.97 -3.24 4.70
C HIS A 115 7.51 -2.82 4.86
N THR A 116 7.32 -1.63 5.39
CA THR A 116 6.05 -0.91 5.28
C THR A 116 6.20 0.16 4.21
N ASP A 117 5.17 0.34 3.40
CA ASP A 117 5.18 1.35 2.34
C ASP A 117 5.20 2.77 2.93
N ASN A 118 5.85 3.67 2.21
CA ASN A 118 5.98 5.08 2.59
C ASN A 118 6.48 5.30 4.03
N SER A 119 7.28 4.38 4.56
CA SER A 119 7.86 4.43 5.90
C SER A 119 8.68 5.72 6.18
N TYR A 120 9.07 6.43 5.14
CA TYR A 120 9.78 7.73 5.17
C TYR A 120 8.84 8.94 5.25
N ASN A 121 7.53 8.78 5.15
CA ASN A 121 6.61 9.91 5.27
C ASN A 121 6.48 10.36 6.73
N VAL A 122 6.19 11.65 6.93
CA VAL A 122 5.85 12.18 8.25
C VAL A 122 4.61 11.45 8.78
N SER A 123 3.61 11.26 7.92
CA SER A 123 2.42 10.45 8.20
C SER A 123 2.33 9.35 7.14
N PRO A 124 2.77 8.11 7.43
CA PRO A 124 2.56 6.97 6.55
C PRO A 124 1.08 6.65 6.39
N PRO A 125 0.66 5.99 5.29
CA PRO A 125 -0.71 5.53 5.15
C PRO A 125 -1.02 4.42 6.18
N ASP A 126 -2.26 4.38 6.67
CA ASP A 126 -2.71 3.33 7.59
C ASP A 126 -2.82 1.97 6.90
N HIS A 127 -3.17 1.96 5.62
CA HIS A 127 -3.36 0.76 4.82
C HIS A 127 -2.80 0.93 3.41
N VAL A 128 -2.38 -0.18 2.82
CA VAL A 128 -1.96 -0.26 1.42
C VAL A 128 -2.81 -1.31 0.72
N GLY A 129 -3.40 -0.95 -0.40
CA GLY A 129 -4.11 -1.88 -1.26
C GLY A 129 -3.31 -2.16 -2.52
N LEU A 130 -3.27 -3.42 -2.97
CA LEU A 130 -2.65 -3.83 -4.22
C LEU A 130 -3.67 -4.59 -5.07
N LEU A 131 -3.79 -4.20 -6.34
CA LEU A 131 -4.54 -4.95 -7.34
C LEU A 131 -3.55 -5.63 -8.29
N CYS A 132 -3.55 -6.96 -8.32
CA CYS A 132 -2.77 -7.72 -9.28
C CYS A 132 -3.52 -7.73 -10.62
N LEU A 133 -3.02 -7.00 -11.61
CA LEU A 133 -3.56 -7.02 -12.98
C LEU A 133 -3.02 -8.19 -13.78
N GLN A 134 -1.74 -8.52 -13.58
CA GLN A 134 -1.06 -9.62 -14.25
C GLN A 134 -0.06 -10.26 -13.26
N PRO A 135 -0.18 -11.55 -12.97
CA PRO A 135 0.82 -12.24 -12.16
C PRO A 135 2.13 -12.39 -12.93
N ALA A 136 3.24 -12.55 -12.20
CA ALA A 136 4.51 -12.90 -12.81
C ALA A 136 4.50 -14.37 -13.29
N ASP A 137 5.19 -14.65 -14.41
CA ASP A 137 5.35 -16.03 -14.92
C ASP A 137 6.13 -16.91 -13.93
N LYS A 138 7.11 -16.31 -13.23
CA LYS A 138 7.93 -16.98 -12.21
C LYS A 138 8.19 -16.03 -11.05
N GLY A 139 8.09 -16.52 -9.82
CA GLY A 139 8.27 -15.71 -8.61
C GLY A 139 7.10 -14.78 -8.34
N GLY A 140 7.38 -13.56 -7.93
CA GLY A 140 6.36 -12.56 -7.60
C GLY A 140 5.51 -12.89 -6.37
N LEU A 141 6.00 -13.76 -5.48
CA LEU A 141 5.31 -14.13 -4.26
C LEU A 141 5.32 -12.97 -3.26
N SER A 142 4.13 -12.58 -2.81
CA SER A 142 3.98 -11.66 -1.69
C SER A 142 4.07 -12.42 -0.37
N ARG A 143 4.90 -11.92 0.53
CA ARG A 143 5.01 -12.42 1.91
C ARG A 143 4.52 -11.34 2.85
N ILE A 144 3.62 -11.71 3.75
CA ILE A 144 3.03 -10.80 4.73
C ILE A 144 3.34 -11.35 6.12
N VAL A 145 3.67 -10.48 7.05
CA VAL A 145 3.93 -10.85 8.45
C VAL A 145 3.19 -9.89 9.38
N ASN A 146 2.59 -10.43 10.43
CA ASN A 146 2.01 -9.64 11.50
C ASN A 146 3.11 -9.18 12.47
N MET A 147 3.22 -7.88 12.68
CA MET A 147 4.29 -7.32 13.49
C MET A 147 4.13 -7.62 14.98
N VAL A 148 2.92 -7.84 15.47
CA VAL A 148 2.69 -8.27 16.87
C VAL A 148 3.36 -9.62 17.10
N SER A 149 3.15 -10.59 16.20
CA SER A 149 3.80 -11.91 16.29
C SER A 149 5.33 -11.82 16.17
N VAL A 150 5.84 -10.89 15.33
CA VAL A 150 7.28 -10.62 15.28
C VAL A 150 7.81 -10.11 16.63
N MET A 151 7.07 -9.19 17.26
CA MET A 151 7.44 -8.66 18.57
C MET A 151 7.42 -9.72 19.67
N GLU A 152 6.46 -10.64 19.63
CA GLU A 152 6.40 -11.77 20.57
C GLU A 152 7.66 -12.66 20.44
N CYS A 153 7.99 -13.09 19.21
CA CYS A 153 9.22 -13.85 18.95
C CYS A 153 10.48 -13.11 19.37
N MET A 154 10.56 -11.80 19.06
CA MET A 154 11.71 -10.98 19.45
C MET A 154 11.84 -10.84 20.97
N ASN A 155 10.72 -10.78 21.70
CA ASN A 155 10.72 -10.70 23.13
C ASN A 155 11.27 -11.98 23.79
N GLU A 156 11.05 -13.12 23.17
CA GLU A 156 11.57 -14.41 23.60
C GLU A 156 13.05 -14.59 23.24
N GLU A 157 13.41 -14.31 21.97
CA GLU A 157 14.74 -14.64 21.44
C GLU A 157 15.76 -13.50 21.59
N TYR A 158 15.30 -12.24 21.50
CA TYR A 158 16.16 -11.05 21.46
C TYR A 158 15.65 -9.89 22.33
N PRO A 159 15.29 -10.12 23.62
CA PRO A 159 14.64 -9.11 24.47
C PRO A 159 15.42 -7.81 24.60
N ARG A 160 16.76 -7.89 24.54
CA ARG A 160 17.64 -6.71 24.64
C ARG A 160 17.59 -5.79 23.43
N LEU A 161 17.06 -6.26 22.28
CA LEU A 161 17.01 -5.49 21.04
C LEU A 161 15.69 -4.73 20.87
N ILE A 162 14.64 -5.12 21.58
CA ILE A 162 13.30 -4.51 21.43
C ILE A 162 13.33 -3.02 21.71
N SER A 163 13.96 -2.61 22.82
CA SER A 163 14.05 -1.19 23.19
C SER A 163 14.68 -0.33 22.10
N ARG A 164 15.59 -0.93 21.30
CA ARG A 164 16.24 -0.23 20.20
C ARG A 164 15.25 0.10 19.06
N LEU A 165 14.22 -0.73 18.84
CA LEU A 165 13.21 -0.48 17.81
C LEU A 165 12.32 0.74 18.14
N PHE A 166 12.16 1.07 19.42
CA PHE A 166 11.49 2.29 19.88
C PHE A 166 12.39 3.53 19.87
N SER A 167 13.68 3.36 19.60
CA SER A 167 14.60 4.50 19.44
C SER A 167 14.62 4.97 17.99
N PRO A 168 14.82 6.29 17.74
CA PRO A 168 14.76 6.81 16.39
C PRO A 168 15.93 6.37 15.50
N TYR A 169 15.63 6.29 14.20
CA TYR A 169 16.55 6.06 13.09
C TYR A 169 16.34 7.14 12.03
N PHE A 170 17.36 7.40 11.21
CA PHE A 170 17.20 8.19 10.01
C PHE A 170 16.63 7.32 8.88
N PHE A 171 15.58 7.80 8.22
CA PHE A 171 15.04 7.20 7.01
C PHE A 171 15.24 8.18 5.85
N ASP A 172 15.86 7.73 4.76
CA ASP A 172 15.94 8.52 3.53
C ASP A 172 14.54 8.66 2.92
N ARG A 173 14.18 9.88 2.53
CA ARG A 173 12.86 10.20 1.96
C ARG A 173 12.78 9.98 0.45
N GLN A 174 13.77 9.37 -0.17
CA GLN A 174 13.78 9.00 -1.59
C GLN A 174 13.41 10.15 -2.54
N ARG A 175 13.73 11.40 -2.17
CA ARG A 175 13.31 12.63 -2.88
C ARG A 175 11.78 12.86 -2.95
N GLU A 176 10.99 12.13 -2.17
CA GLU A 176 9.54 12.32 -2.03
C GLU A 176 9.25 13.41 -0.96
N HIS A 177 9.73 14.60 -1.21
CA HIS A 177 9.61 15.76 -0.31
C HIS A 177 9.86 17.08 -1.06
N SER A 178 9.44 18.19 -0.49
CA SER A 178 9.78 19.52 -0.98
C SER A 178 11.30 19.74 -0.97
N VAL A 179 11.80 20.56 -1.86
CA VAL A 179 13.21 20.98 -1.88
C VAL A 179 13.64 21.74 -0.62
N LEU A 180 12.69 22.30 0.12
CA LEU A 180 12.90 22.99 1.39
C LEU A 180 12.91 22.07 2.60
N ASP A 181 12.44 20.81 2.43
CA ASP A 181 12.38 19.84 3.51
C ASP A 181 13.70 19.09 3.68
N LYS A 182 13.88 18.51 4.87
CA LYS A 182 15.01 17.62 5.13
C LYS A 182 14.91 16.36 4.27
N ARG A 183 16.06 15.90 3.77
CA ARG A 183 16.21 14.66 3.00
C ARG A 183 15.85 13.42 3.80
N THR A 184 15.99 13.47 5.12
CA THR A 184 15.70 12.35 6.03
C THR A 184 14.68 12.75 7.07
N ILE A 185 13.94 11.76 7.60
CA ILE A 185 13.19 11.90 8.84
C ILE A 185 13.89 11.08 9.93
N PHE A 186 13.75 11.55 11.18
CA PHE A 186 14.30 10.88 12.36
C PHE A 186 13.16 10.40 13.24
N THR A 187 12.91 9.09 13.22
CA THR A 187 11.71 8.47 13.79
C THR A 187 11.99 7.01 14.18
N PRO A 188 11.31 6.44 15.18
CA PRO A 188 11.48 5.04 15.55
C PRO A 188 10.84 4.09 14.52
N ILE A 189 11.28 2.83 14.55
CA ILE A 189 10.66 1.71 13.82
C ILE A 189 9.30 1.39 14.45
N LEU A 190 9.24 1.36 15.77
CA LEU A 190 8.03 1.10 16.54
C LEU A 190 7.68 2.31 17.41
N SER A 191 6.42 2.67 17.43
CA SER A 191 5.86 3.65 18.36
C SER A 191 4.45 3.23 18.75
N GLU A 192 3.98 3.71 19.89
CA GLU A 192 2.61 3.49 20.35
C GLU A 192 1.86 4.82 20.39
N ASP A 193 0.61 4.80 19.99
CA ASP A 193 -0.31 5.91 20.14
C ASP A 193 -1.68 5.42 20.66
N ALA A 194 -2.69 6.28 20.65
CA ALA A 194 -4.03 5.94 21.13
C ALA A 194 -4.70 4.79 20.36
N ASP A 195 -4.29 4.56 19.10
CA ASP A 195 -4.82 3.53 18.21
C ASP A 195 -4.00 2.22 18.28
N GLY A 196 -2.90 2.21 19.04
CA GLY A 196 -2.06 1.03 19.27
C GLY A 196 -0.65 1.11 18.67
N LEU A 197 -0.09 -0.04 18.34
CA LEU A 197 1.27 -0.16 17.81
C LEU A 197 1.36 0.36 16.38
N ARG A 198 2.22 1.36 16.16
CA ARG A 198 2.60 1.87 14.84
C ARG A 198 3.93 1.26 14.40
N VAL A 199 3.96 0.81 13.17
CA VAL A 199 5.13 0.13 12.59
C VAL A 199 5.61 0.89 11.37
N ARG A 200 6.92 1.10 11.30
CA ARG A 200 7.60 1.80 10.21
C ARG A 200 8.91 1.09 9.93
N VAL A 201 8.93 0.23 8.93
CA VAL A 201 10.09 -0.61 8.61
C VAL A 201 10.53 -0.41 7.17
N SER A 202 11.80 -0.10 6.97
CA SER A 202 12.48 -0.26 5.68
C SER A 202 13.98 -0.28 5.91
N ARG A 203 14.57 -1.46 5.79
CA ARG A 203 16.02 -1.64 5.93
C ARG A 203 16.80 -0.73 4.97
N ASN A 204 16.39 -0.70 3.70
CA ASN A 204 17.09 0.07 2.67
C ASN A 204 17.06 1.57 2.97
N LEU A 205 15.90 2.11 3.40
CA LEU A 205 15.78 3.53 3.69
C LEU A 205 16.55 3.94 4.94
N ILE A 206 16.68 3.05 5.93
CA ILE A 206 17.53 3.27 7.11
C ILE A 206 18.99 3.31 6.68
N TYR A 207 19.48 2.35 5.89
CA TYR A 207 20.86 2.38 5.40
C TYR A 207 21.19 3.62 4.56
N GLN A 208 20.26 4.10 3.76
CA GLN A 208 20.44 5.30 2.95
C GLN A 208 20.31 6.60 3.76
N GLY A 209 19.75 6.52 4.97
CA GLY A 209 19.56 7.66 5.88
C GLY A 209 20.83 8.06 6.62
N TYR A 210 21.86 7.21 6.62
CA TYR A 210 23.17 7.44 7.23
C TYR A 210 24.23 7.59 6.14
#